data_d7d085c905e4e2bf97cc176062ade457
#
_entry.id   d7d085c905e4e2bf97cc176062ade457
#
_cell.length_a   1.000
_cell.length_b   1.000
_cell.length_c   1.000
_cell.angle_alpha   90.00
_cell.angle_beta   90.00
_cell.angle_gamma   90.00
#
_symmetry.space_group_name_H-M   'P 1'
#
loop_
_entity.id
_entity.type
_entity.pdbx_description
1 polymer ?
#
loop_
_entity_poly.entity_id
_entity_poly.type
_entity_poly.pdbx_seq_one_letter_code
_entity_poly.pdbx_strand_id
1 'polypeptide(L)'
;MVGSDKILGIESNDIDVAINIMTGENFGYKLKEYVEDSKNVKKHALQPKDLGSFHKIKKNPEKSKQLETTTVKIFGRDVDFVNLRKEVYSEDSRNPIMEFGTPEEDAERRDATINALFYNIHSGLVEDFTGGLKDLKAGRITTPMDPEKTFKDDPLRVLRLIRFASRLGFKIDSNVEKWMGDGNVAQNLKSKISRERVGTELSKMLKGNNFVNSSVY
;
A
#
# COMPACT_ATOMS: atom_id res chain seq x y z
N MET A 1 -4.21 4.76 -5.83
CA MET A 1 -4.83 3.49 -5.36
C MET A 1 -6.15 3.80 -4.69
N VAL A 2 -7.09 2.87 -4.70
CA VAL A 2 -8.30 2.98 -3.88
C VAL A 2 -8.08 2.15 -2.64
N GLY A 3 -7.98 2.78 -1.48
CA GLY A 3 -8.00 2.01 -0.24
C GLY A 3 -9.37 1.37 -0.04
N SER A 4 -9.41 0.17 0.56
CA SER A 4 -10.66 -0.48 0.99
C SER A 4 -11.58 0.48 1.74
N ASP A 5 -11.00 1.40 2.51
CA ASP A 5 -11.72 2.41 3.29
C ASP A 5 -12.64 3.26 2.41
N LYS A 6 -12.18 3.74 1.26
CA LYS A 6 -13.00 4.57 0.36
C LYS A 6 -14.17 3.81 -0.24
N ILE A 7 -14.00 2.52 -0.56
CA ILE A 7 -15.06 1.67 -1.10
C ILE A 7 -16.09 1.36 0.01
N LEU A 8 -15.64 1.23 1.26
CA LEU A 8 -16.51 1.03 2.43
C LEU A 8 -17.15 2.32 2.95
N GLY A 9 -16.87 3.48 2.34
CA GLY A 9 -17.37 4.77 2.81
C GLY A 9 -16.71 5.26 4.09
N ILE A 10 -15.56 4.70 4.46
CA ILE A 10 -14.78 5.10 5.63
C ILE A 10 -13.88 6.27 5.23
N GLU A 11 -13.85 7.33 6.02
CA GLU A 11 -12.99 8.48 5.78
C GLU A 11 -11.50 8.06 5.82
N SER A 12 -10.76 8.45 4.80
CA SER A 12 -9.33 8.21 4.68
C SER A 12 -8.64 9.44 4.13
N ASN A 13 -7.59 9.87 4.81
CA ASN A 13 -6.77 11.02 4.40
C ASN A 13 -5.63 10.61 3.46
N ASP A 14 -5.34 9.31 3.35
CA ASP A 14 -4.26 8.81 2.50
C ASP A 14 -4.72 8.75 1.04
N ILE A 15 -4.00 9.45 0.18
CA ILE A 15 -4.21 9.43 -1.28
C ILE A 15 -2.91 8.99 -1.94
N ASP A 16 -2.88 7.74 -2.39
CA ASP A 16 -1.75 7.22 -3.17
C ASP A 16 -2.08 7.27 -4.66
N VAL A 17 -1.25 7.91 -5.45
CA VAL A 17 -1.35 7.96 -6.90
C VAL A 17 -0.24 7.10 -7.51
N ALA A 18 -0.63 6.03 -8.18
CA ALA A 18 0.29 5.13 -8.85
C ALA A 18 0.68 5.66 -10.22
N ILE A 19 1.99 5.69 -10.50
CA ILE A 19 2.56 6.18 -11.76
C ILE A 19 3.34 5.04 -12.42
N ASN A 20 3.05 4.77 -13.69
CA ASN A 20 3.60 3.62 -14.41
C ASN A 20 4.82 3.93 -15.28
N ILE A 21 4.94 5.15 -15.84
CA ILE A 21 5.93 5.45 -16.90
C ILE A 21 7.06 6.40 -16.47
N MET A 22 7.00 6.96 -15.27
CA MET A 22 8.02 7.89 -14.76
C MET A 22 8.07 7.84 -13.24
N THR A 23 9.12 8.41 -12.66
CA THR A 23 9.22 8.54 -11.21
C THR A 23 8.19 9.53 -10.66
N GLY A 24 7.77 9.35 -9.41
CA GLY A 24 6.90 10.30 -8.71
C GLY A 24 7.47 11.72 -8.69
N GLU A 25 8.80 11.86 -8.60
CA GLU A 25 9.50 13.14 -8.67
C GLU A 25 9.32 13.82 -10.02
N ASN A 26 9.59 13.08 -11.12
CA ASN A 26 9.44 13.63 -12.46
C ASN A 26 7.98 14.00 -12.75
N PHE A 27 7.04 13.21 -12.27
CA PHE A 27 5.62 13.55 -12.37
C PHE A 27 5.29 14.81 -11.58
N GLY A 28 5.84 14.95 -10.37
CA GLY A 28 5.68 16.15 -9.56
C GLY A 28 6.18 17.43 -10.27
N TYR A 29 7.34 17.39 -10.92
CA TYR A 29 7.85 18.52 -11.72
C TYR A 29 6.91 18.84 -12.89
N LYS A 30 6.43 17.85 -13.63
CA LYS A 30 5.48 18.07 -14.73
C LYS A 30 4.15 18.64 -14.23
N LEU A 31 3.67 18.20 -13.07
CA LEU A 31 2.49 18.74 -12.44
C LEU A 31 2.70 20.22 -12.05
N LYS A 32 3.87 20.56 -11.54
CA LYS A 32 4.22 21.94 -11.22
C LYS A 32 4.21 22.82 -12.46
N GLU A 33 4.89 22.40 -13.53
CA GLU A 33 4.88 23.11 -14.82
C GLU A 33 3.44 23.30 -15.33
N TYR A 34 2.61 22.28 -15.23
CA TYR A 34 1.21 22.35 -15.65
C TYR A 34 0.41 23.37 -14.85
N VAL A 35 0.58 23.42 -13.53
CA VAL A 35 -0.15 24.31 -12.62
C VAL A 35 0.36 25.77 -12.76
N GLU A 36 1.63 25.98 -13.16
CA GLU A 36 2.22 27.30 -13.36
C GLU A 36 1.92 27.88 -14.76
N ASP A 37 1.46 27.07 -15.71
CA ASP A 37 1.08 27.54 -17.06
C ASP A 37 -0.17 28.44 -16.99
N SER A 38 -0.03 29.65 -17.51
CA SER A 38 -1.09 30.68 -17.47
C SER A 38 -2.39 30.25 -18.15
N LYS A 39 -2.34 29.37 -19.16
CA LYS A 39 -3.52 28.81 -19.83
C LYS A 39 -4.28 27.87 -18.90
N ASN A 40 -3.54 26.99 -18.21
CA ASN A 40 -4.11 26.04 -17.26
C ASN A 40 -4.64 26.73 -16.00
N VAL A 41 -3.90 27.73 -15.50
CA VAL A 41 -4.36 28.59 -14.38
C VAL A 41 -5.74 29.19 -14.70
N LYS A 42 -5.89 29.80 -15.89
CA LYS A 42 -7.19 30.39 -16.29
C LYS A 42 -8.26 29.33 -16.52
N LYS A 43 -7.93 28.22 -17.19
CA LYS A 43 -8.86 27.15 -17.54
C LYS A 43 -9.46 26.47 -16.32
N HIS A 44 -8.66 26.26 -15.27
CA HIS A 44 -9.05 25.49 -14.09
C HIS A 44 -9.18 26.36 -12.82
N ALA A 45 -9.08 27.69 -12.94
CA ALA A 45 -9.12 28.64 -11.83
C ALA A 45 -8.13 28.30 -10.70
N LEU A 46 -6.92 27.84 -11.07
CA LEU A 46 -5.89 27.42 -10.14
C LEU A 46 -5.28 28.62 -9.41
N GLN A 47 -4.85 28.39 -8.17
CA GLN A 47 -4.16 29.37 -7.34
C GLN A 47 -2.77 28.81 -6.94
N PRO A 48 -1.76 29.65 -6.68
CA PRO A 48 -0.43 29.18 -6.26
C PRO A 48 -0.43 28.28 -5.01
N LYS A 49 -1.43 28.45 -4.13
CA LYS A 49 -1.60 27.63 -2.92
C LYS A 49 -2.15 26.22 -3.18
N ASP A 50 -2.72 25.98 -4.37
CA ASP A 50 -3.34 24.69 -4.70
C ASP A 50 -2.32 23.59 -4.89
N LEU A 51 -1.06 23.96 -5.20
CA LEU A 51 0.08 23.06 -5.25
C LEU A 51 1.12 23.53 -4.22
N GLY A 52 1.25 22.78 -3.15
CA GLY A 52 2.23 23.05 -2.09
C GLY A 52 3.61 22.48 -2.37
N SER A 53 4.45 22.42 -1.32
CA SER A 53 5.82 21.92 -1.40
C SER A 53 5.88 20.44 -1.73
N PHE A 54 6.95 20.06 -2.43
CA PHE A 54 7.30 18.67 -2.72
C PHE A 54 8.21 18.14 -1.61
N HIS A 55 7.86 17.01 -1.03
CA HIS A 55 8.69 16.30 -0.07
C HIS A 55 9.10 14.96 -0.64
N LYS A 56 10.39 14.84 -0.97
CA LYS A 56 10.96 13.57 -1.43
C LYS A 56 11.44 12.74 -0.24
N ILE A 57 10.85 11.58 -0.05
CA ILE A 57 11.34 10.58 0.89
C ILE A 57 12.32 9.69 0.13
N LYS A 58 13.62 9.90 0.34
CA LYS A 58 14.68 9.11 -0.29
C LYS A 58 14.61 7.65 0.15
N LYS A 59 14.99 6.76 -0.76
CA LYS A 59 15.31 5.36 -0.49
C LYS A 59 16.21 5.27 0.76
N ASN A 60 15.84 4.44 1.71
CA ASN A 60 16.72 4.05 2.80
C ASN A 60 16.67 2.52 2.96
N PRO A 61 17.56 1.77 2.29
CA PRO A 61 17.59 0.31 2.33
C PRO A 61 17.77 -0.25 3.74
N GLU A 62 18.51 0.46 4.60
CA GLU A 62 18.75 0.06 5.99
C GLU A 62 17.48 0.15 6.86
N LYS A 63 16.54 1.02 6.51
CA LYS A 63 15.26 1.20 7.20
C LYS A 63 14.07 0.54 6.49
N SER A 64 14.32 -0.44 5.62
CA SER A 64 13.28 -1.12 4.83
C SER A 64 12.45 -0.19 3.94
N LYS A 65 12.90 1.05 3.72
CA LYS A 65 12.30 2.00 2.77
C LYS A 65 12.96 1.84 1.41
N GLN A 66 12.57 0.79 0.69
CA GLN A 66 13.13 0.49 -0.62
C GLN A 66 12.57 1.38 -1.73
N LEU A 67 11.66 2.28 -1.41
CA LEU A 67 10.96 3.13 -2.36
C LEU A 67 11.23 4.58 -2.12
N GLU A 68 11.38 5.24 -3.23
CA GLU A 68 11.27 6.68 -3.33
C GLU A 68 9.79 7.05 -3.48
N THR A 69 9.24 7.73 -2.48
CA THR A 69 7.89 8.29 -2.52
C THR A 69 8.02 9.79 -2.59
N THR A 70 7.26 10.41 -3.46
CA THR A 70 7.17 11.87 -3.55
C THR A 70 5.83 12.31 -3.02
N THR A 71 5.81 12.93 -1.85
CA THR A 71 4.60 13.52 -1.27
C THR A 71 4.45 14.95 -1.74
N VAL A 72 3.27 15.30 -2.22
CA VAL A 72 2.92 16.63 -2.69
C VAL A 72 1.63 17.06 -2.02
N LYS A 73 1.57 18.30 -1.55
CA LYS A 73 0.32 18.87 -1.05
C LYS A 73 -0.49 19.44 -2.22
N ILE A 74 -1.66 18.85 -2.51
CA ILE A 74 -2.57 19.26 -3.59
C ILE A 74 -3.91 19.65 -2.96
N PHE A 75 -4.38 20.88 -3.19
CA PHE A 75 -5.59 21.41 -2.57
C PHE A 75 -5.65 21.19 -1.05
N GLY A 76 -4.50 21.38 -0.38
CA GLY A 76 -4.38 21.21 1.07
C GLY A 76 -4.31 19.76 1.57
N ARG A 77 -4.38 18.75 0.70
CA ARG A 77 -4.26 17.33 1.04
C ARG A 77 -2.91 16.77 0.63
N ASP A 78 -2.37 15.91 1.45
CA ASP A 78 -1.14 15.19 1.11
C ASP A 78 -1.47 14.06 0.14
N VAL A 79 -0.75 14.03 -0.99
CA VAL A 79 -0.87 13.03 -2.06
C VAL A 79 0.47 12.38 -2.27
N ASP A 80 0.53 11.07 -2.14
CA ASP A 80 1.73 10.28 -2.33
C ASP A 80 1.81 9.75 -3.77
N PHE A 81 2.84 10.18 -4.50
CA PHE A 81 3.17 9.63 -5.80
C PHE A 81 4.09 8.43 -5.63
N VAL A 82 3.60 7.27 -6.00
CA VAL A 82 4.30 5.99 -5.91
C VAL A 82 4.40 5.33 -7.28
N ASN A 83 5.50 4.63 -7.54
CA ASN A 83 5.60 3.87 -8.77
C ASN A 83 4.93 2.51 -8.64
N LEU A 84 4.26 2.09 -9.70
CA LEU A 84 3.90 0.70 -9.90
C LEU A 84 5.17 -0.13 -10.01
N ARG A 85 5.24 -1.25 -9.34
CA ARG A 85 6.44 -2.05 -9.26
C ARG A 85 6.16 -3.53 -9.21
N LYS A 86 7.13 -4.29 -9.70
CA LYS A 86 7.29 -5.70 -9.40
C LYS A 86 8.50 -5.93 -8.52
N GLU A 87 8.46 -6.98 -7.74
CA GLU A 87 9.53 -7.42 -6.87
C GLU A 87 10.19 -8.65 -7.48
N VAL A 88 11.49 -8.54 -7.81
CA VAL A 88 12.28 -9.66 -8.32
C VAL A 88 13.21 -10.10 -7.20
N TYR A 89 12.96 -11.30 -6.67
CA TYR A 89 13.79 -11.91 -5.64
C TYR A 89 14.91 -12.69 -6.29
N SER A 90 16.17 -12.43 -5.89
CA SER A 90 17.31 -13.28 -6.25
C SER A 90 17.60 -14.25 -5.10
N GLU A 91 18.13 -15.41 -5.41
CA GLU A 91 18.47 -16.43 -4.40
C GLU A 91 19.47 -15.93 -3.35
N ASP A 92 20.34 -15.00 -3.76
CA ASP A 92 21.42 -14.46 -2.93
C ASP A 92 21.08 -13.18 -2.17
N SER A 93 19.89 -12.60 -2.36
CA SER A 93 19.53 -11.31 -1.76
C SER A 93 18.24 -11.37 -0.95
N ARG A 94 18.30 -10.91 0.30
CA ARG A 94 17.13 -10.74 1.17
C ARG A 94 16.22 -9.57 0.74
N ASN A 95 16.74 -8.68 -0.10
CA ASN A 95 16.03 -7.50 -0.57
C ASN A 95 15.69 -7.70 -2.05
N PRO A 96 14.41 -7.64 -2.44
CA PRO A 96 14.03 -7.74 -3.84
C PRO A 96 14.61 -6.56 -4.64
N ILE A 97 14.98 -6.85 -5.88
CA ILE A 97 15.25 -5.81 -6.86
C ILE A 97 13.91 -5.25 -7.29
N MET A 98 13.79 -3.92 -7.20
CA MET A 98 12.55 -3.23 -7.55
C MET A 98 12.64 -2.76 -8.99
N GLU A 99 11.71 -3.22 -9.82
CA GLU A 99 11.55 -2.80 -11.19
C GLU A 99 10.19 -2.12 -11.38
N PHE A 100 10.06 -1.29 -12.42
CA PHE A 100 8.74 -0.79 -12.82
C PHE A 100 7.85 -1.98 -13.21
N GLY A 101 6.64 -2.00 -12.70
CA GLY A 101 5.67 -3.06 -12.94
C GLY A 101 4.37 -2.54 -13.53
N THR A 102 3.51 -3.47 -13.90
CA THR A 102 2.13 -3.21 -14.29
C THR A 102 1.24 -3.06 -13.04
N PRO A 103 0.01 -2.54 -13.17
CA PRO A 103 -0.95 -2.53 -12.06
C PRO A 103 -1.24 -3.93 -11.51
N GLU A 104 -1.29 -4.95 -12.37
CA GLU A 104 -1.49 -6.34 -11.99
C GLU A 104 -0.32 -6.88 -11.16
N GLU A 105 0.92 -6.72 -11.65
CA GLU A 105 2.13 -7.11 -10.91
C GLU A 105 2.24 -6.40 -9.55
N ASP A 106 1.84 -5.12 -9.49
CA ASP A 106 1.81 -4.37 -8.22
C ASP A 106 0.70 -4.87 -7.28
N ALA A 107 -0.46 -5.27 -7.81
CA ALA A 107 -1.55 -5.86 -7.04
C ALA A 107 -1.15 -7.20 -6.41
N GLU A 108 -0.54 -8.08 -7.20
CA GLU A 108 -0.15 -9.43 -6.78
C GLU A 108 0.86 -9.45 -5.63
N ARG A 109 1.81 -8.50 -5.60
CA ARG A 109 2.82 -8.45 -4.54
C ARG A 109 2.32 -7.89 -3.20
N ARG A 110 1.07 -7.42 -3.12
CA ARG A 110 0.51 -6.83 -1.90
C ARG A 110 0.18 -7.86 -0.83
N ASP A 111 -0.10 -7.35 0.36
CA ASP A 111 -0.40 -8.16 1.54
C ASP A 111 -1.84 -8.72 1.54
N ALA A 112 -2.80 -7.94 1.09
CA ALA A 112 -4.21 -8.31 1.08
C ALA A 112 -4.89 -7.91 -0.23
N THR A 113 -5.79 -8.76 -0.73
CA THR A 113 -6.59 -8.50 -1.95
C THR A 113 -7.39 -7.21 -1.84
N ILE A 114 -7.96 -6.93 -0.68
CA ILE A 114 -8.74 -5.71 -0.41
C ILE A 114 -7.91 -4.43 -0.46
N ASN A 115 -6.59 -4.52 -0.37
CA ASN A 115 -5.65 -3.41 -0.50
C ASN A 115 -4.97 -3.37 -1.87
N ALA A 116 -5.37 -4.26 -2.79
CA ALA A 116 -4.79 -4.40 -4.12
C ALA A 116 -5.69 -3.82 -5.23
N LEU A 117 -6.62 -2.95 -4.87
CA LEU A 117 -7.56 -2.32 -5.80
C LEU A 117 -6.99 -1.00 -6.33
N PHE A 118 -7.24 -0.72 -7.60
CA PHE A 118 -6.89 0.54 -8.24
C PHE A 118 -8.14 1.24 -8.76
N TYR A 119 -8.14 2.57 -8.71
CA TYR A 119 -9.10 3.38 -9.44
C TYR A 119 -8.37 3.98 -10.64
N ASN A 120 -8.77 3.59 -11.83
CA ASN A 120 -8.22 4.13 -13.06
C ASN A 120 -8.92 5.45 -13.37
N ILE A 121 -8.17 6.55 -13.25
CA ILE A 121 -8.71 7.91 -13.45
C ILE A 121 -9.10 8.19 -14.91
N HIS A 122 -8.60 7.42 -15.87
CA HIS A 122 -8.93 7.60 -17.29
C HIS A 122 -10.24 6.90 -17.67
N SER A 123 -10.47 5.69 -17.16
CA SER A 123 -11.70 4.93 -17.40
C SER A 123 -12.81 5.25 -16.39
N GLY A 124 -12.46 5.80 -15.22
CA GLY A 124 -13.38 6.02 -14.11
C GLY A 124 -13.83 4.73 -13.42
N LEU A 125 -13.11 3.63 -13.63
CA LEU A 125 -13.46 2.31 -13.10
C LEU A 125 -12.49 1.83 -12.02
N VAL A 126 -12.99 0.97 -11.13
CA VAL A 126 -12.15 0.23 -10.19
C VAL A 126 -11.62 -1.01 -10.92
N GLU A 127 -10.30 -1.15 -10.94
CA GLU A 127 -9.59 -2.32 -11.47
C GLU A 127 -9.25 -3.27 -10.31
N ASP A 128 -9.68 -4.51 -10.44
CA ASP A 128 -9.52 -5.58 -9.46
C ASP A 128 -8.87 -6.81 -10.11
N PHE A 129 -7.56 -6.95 -9.92
CA PHE A 129 -6.75 -8.05 -10.49
C PHE A 129 -6.70 -9.28 -9.58
N THR A 130 -7.10 -9.14 -8.31
CA THR A 130 -6.86 -10.17 -7.27
C THR A 130 -8.14 -10.65 -6.59
N GLY A 131 -9.30 -10.16 -6.99
CA GLY A 131 -10.59 -10.52 -6.37
C GLY A 131 -10.91 -9.75 -5.09
N GLY A 132 -10.26 -8.60 -4.88
CA GLY A 132 -10.42 -7.78 -3.69
C GLY A 132 -11.83 -7.25 -3.46
N LEU A 133 -12.59 -6.92 -4.52
CA LEU A 133 -13.99 -6.51 -4.40
C LEU A 133 -14.89 -7.63 -3.87
N LYS A 134 -14.64 -8.87 -4.30
CA LYS A 134 -15.35 -10.06 -3.80
C LYS A 134 -15.06 -10.27 -2.32
N ASP A 135 -13.79 -10.19 -1.92
CA ASP A 135 -13.36 -10.38 -0.55
C ASP A 135 -13.87 -9.25 0.36
N LEU A 136 -13.86 -8.01 -0.13
CA LEU A 136 -14.41 -6.86 0.59
C LEU A 136 -15.91 -7.05 0.87
N LYS A 137 -16.67 -7.48 -0.14
CA LYS A 137 -18.11 -7.78 -0.01
C LYS A 137 -18.38 -8.95 0.94
N ALA A 138 -17.49 -9.95 0.94
CA ALA A 138 -17.61 -11.14 1.82
C ALA A 138 -17.12 -10.89 3.24
N GLY A 139 -16.52 -9.73 3.55
CA GLY A 139 -15.89 -9.47 4.85
C GLY A 139 -14.71 -10.40 5.12
N ARG A 140 -13.88 -10.66 4.11
CA ARG A 140 -12.79 -11.64 4.16
C ARG A 140 -11.44 -10.99 3.92
N ILE A 141 -10.43 -11.44 4.68
CA ILE A 141 -9.02 -11.09 4.48
C ILE A 141 -8.30 -12.28 3.86
N THR A 142 -7.79 -12.10 2.65
CA THR A 142 -6.94 -13.08 1.98
C THR A 142 -5.80 -12.40 1.24
N THR A 143 -4.80 -13.17 0.82
CA THR A 143 -3.61 -12.69 0.12
C THR A 143 -3.80 -12.77 -1.39
N PRO A 144 -3.25 -11.83 -2.20
CA PRO A 144 -3.30 -11.90 -3.66
C PRO A 144 -2.66 -13.16 -4.24
N MET A 145 -1.51 -13.50 -3.69
CA MET A 145 -0.78 -14.72 -4.04
C MET A 145 -0.90 -15.77 -2.94
N ASP A 146 -0.28 -16.94 -3.18
CA ASP A 146 -0.19 -18.01 -2.20
C ASP A 146 0.32 -17.49 -0.85
N PRO A 147 -0.36 -17.81 0.28
CA PRO A 147 0.02 -17.32 1.60
C PRO A 147 1.42 -17.73 2.03
N GLU A 148 1.88 -18.94 1.68
CA GLU A 148 3.23 -19.39 1.99
C GLU A 148 4.27 -18.44 1.39
N LYS A 149 4.15 -18.18 0.08
CA LYS A 149 5.03 -17.26 -0.62
C LYS A 149 4.94 -15.85 -0.04
N THR A 150 3.72 -15.36 0.19
CA THR A 150 3.44 -14.02 0.73
C THR A 150 4.14 -13.79 2.07
N PHE A 151 4.12 -14.77 2.99
CA PHE A 151 4.76 -14.66 4.30
C PHE A 151 6.26 -14.98 4.27
N LYS A 152 6.73 -15.77 3.32
CA LYS A 152 8.15 -16.00 3.08
C LYS A 152 8.85 -14.72 2.60
N ASP A 153 8.18 -13.97 1.73
CA ASP A 153 8.69 -12.70 1.19
C ASP A 153 8.75 -11.60 2.28
N ASP A 154 7.67 -11.36 3.01
CA ASP A 154 7.64 -10.44 4.16
C ASP A 154 6.76 -10.99 5.30
N PRO A 155 7.35 -11.62 6.32
CA PRO A 155 6.57 -12.18 7.44
C PRO A 155 5.84 -11.11 8.28
N LEU A 156 6.16 -9.82 8.17
CA LEU A 156 5.41 -8.76 8.82
C LEU A 156 3.96 -8.68 8.31
N ARG A 157 3.70 -9.20 7.11
CA ARG A 157 2.35 -9.25 6.54
C ARG A 157 1.36 -9.98 7.45
N VAL A 158 1.80 -10.96 8.24
CA VAL A 158 0.96 -11.62 9.26
C VAL A 158 0.35 -10.59 10.21
N LEU A 159 1.16 -9.74 10.82
CA LEU A 159 0.68 -8.71 11.74
C LEU A 159 -0.22 -7.68 11.04
N ARG A 160 0.09 -7.37 9.78
CA ARG A 160 -0.72 -6.45 8.98
C ARG A 160 -2.11 -7.03 8.68
N LEU A 161 -2.20 -8.31 8.32
CA LEU A 161 -3.49 -8.98 8.06
C LEU A 161 -4.35 -9.07 9.33
N ILE A 162 -3.75 -9.41 10.48
CA ILE A 162 -4.44 -9.36 11.78
C ILE A 162 -4.98 -7.96 12.04
N ARG A 163 -4.17 -6.92 11.83
CA ARG A 163 -4.61 -5.53 12.01
C ARG A 163 -5.76 -5.16 11.08
N PHE A 164 -5.75 -5.59 9.83
CA PHE A 164 -6.86 -5.32 8.90
C PHE A 164 -8.11 -6.07 9.31
N ALA A 165 -7.99 -7.35 9.64
CA ALA A 165 -9.12 -8.16 10.11
C ALA A 165 -9.78 -7.54 11.35
N SER A 166 -8.97 -7.16 12.34
CA SER A 166 -9.46 -6.51 13.56
C SER A 166 -10.12 -5.16 13.26
N ARG A 167 -9.47 -4.29 12.48
CA ARG A 167 -9.99 -2.95 12.17
C ARG A 167 -11.32 -2.98 11.42
N LEU A 168 -11.46 -3.89 10.47
CA LEU A 168 -12.64 -4.00 9.62
C LEU A 168 -13.71 -4.94 10.16
N GLY A 169 -13.41 -5.75 11.18
CA GLY A 169 -14.28 -6.81 11.66
C GLY A 169 -14.42 -7.97 10.66
N PHE A 170 -13.42 -8.18 9.81
CA PHE A 170 -13.42 -9.20 8.77
C PHE A 170 -12.79 -10.49 9.28
N LYS A 171 -13.17 -11.61 8.68
CA LYS A 171 -12.57 -12.92 8.97
C LYS A 171 -11.35 -13.16 8.08
N ILE A 172 -10.32 -13.75 8.66
CA ILE A 172 -9.15 -14.22 7.89
C ILE A 172 -9.55 -15.54 7.20
N ASP A 173 -9.14 -15.68 5.94
CA ASP A 173 -9.34 -16.93 5.19
C ASP A 173 -8.61 -18.09 5.87
N SER A 174 -9.22 -19.27 5.93
CA SER A 174 -8.69 -20.42 6.68
C SER A 174 -7.34 -20.92 6.15
N ASN A 175 -7.07 -20.81 4.85
CA ASN A 175 -5.76 -21.16 4.30
C ASN A 175 -4.69 -20.14 4.69
N VAL A 176 -5.05 -18.86 4.71
CA VAL A 176 -4.17 -17.78 5.19
C VAL A 176 -3.86 -17.98 6.67
N GLU A 177 -4.89 -18.23 7.49
CA GLU A 177 -4.76 -18.47 8.93
C GLU A 177 -3.86 -19.67 9.25
N LYS A 178 -3.99 -20.76 8.49
CA LYS A 178 -3.10 -21.93 8.60
C LYS A 178 -1.63 -21.55 8.42
N TRP A 179 -1.30 -20.79 7.39
CA TRP A 179 0.07 -20.37 7.12
C TRP A 179 0.59 -19.30 8.10
N MET A 180 -0.29 -18.48 8.66
CA MET A 180 0.07 -17.56 9.75
C MET A 180 0.54 -18.30 11.01
N GLY A 181 0.01 -19.49 11.27
CA GLY A 181 0.39 -20.36 12.39
C GLY A 181 1.65 -21.22 12.12
N ASP A 182 2.27 -21.13 10.93
CA ASP A 182 3.44 -21.91 10.61
C ASP A 182 4.68 -21.46 11.41
N GLY A 183 5.41 -22.45 11.99
CA GLY A 183 6.57 -22.17 12.82
C GLY A 183 7.72 -21.44 12.10
N ASN A 184 7.89 -21.69 10.79
CA ASN A 184 8.92 -21.00 10.00
C ASN A 184 8.56 -19.52 9.80
N VAL A 185 7.28 -19.22 9.63
CA VAL A 185 6.80 -17.83 9.53
C VAL A 185 7.07 -17.08 10.82
N ALA A 186 6.76 -17.68 11.98
CA ALA A 186 7.05 -17.10 13.29
C ALA A 186 8.55 -16.88 13.51
N GLN A 187 9.39 -17.86 13.13
CA GLN A 187 10.85 -17.73 13.21
C GLN A 187 11.39 -16.62 12.29
N ASN A 188 10.88 -16.56 11.05
CA ASN A 188 11.25 -15.51 10.09
C ASN A 188 10.82 -14.12 10.56
N LEU A 189 9.65 -13.98 11.17
CA LEU A 189 9.19 -12.72 11.76
C LEU A 189 10.18 -12.24 12.84
N LYS A 190 10.63 -13.15 13.70
CA LYS A 190 11.58 -12.84 14.77
C LYS A 190 12.99 -12.50 14.25
N SER A 191 13.46 -13.18 13.21
CA SER A 191 14.85 -13.06 12.73
C SER A 191 15.04 -12.01 11.64
N LYS A 192 14.04 -11.81 10.77
CA LYS A 192 14.17 -10.95 9.58
C LYS A 192 13.58 -9.55 9.77
N ILE A 193 12.60 -9.40 10.68
CA ILE A 193 11.86 -8.14 10.83
C ILE A 193 12.40 -7.35 12.02
N SER A 194 12.67 -6.05 11.80
CA SER A 194 13.12 -5.16 12.87
C SER A 194 12.03 -4.97 13.94
N ARG A 195 12.46 -4.83 15.20
CA ARG A 195 11.56 -4.56 16.33
C ARG A 195 10.76 -3.27 16.13
N GLU A 196 11.33 -2.28 15.43
CA GLU A 196 10.66 -1.02 15.09
C GLU A 196 9.43 -1.27 14.20
N ARG A 197 9.57 -2.11 13.14
CA ARG A 197 8.46 -2.45 12.24
C ARG A 197 7.36 -3.20 12.98
N VAL A 198 7.73 -4.18 13.81
CA VAL A 198 6.77 -4.93 14.64
C VAL A 198 6.06 -3.98 15.61
N GLY A 199 6.80 -3.15 16.33
CA GLY A 199 6.26 -2.16 17.27
C GLY A 199 5.30 -1.18 16.60
N THR A 200 5.60 -0.78 15.35
CA THR A 200 4.72 0.10 14.56
C THR A 200 3.37 -0.57 14.27
N GLU A 201 3.35 -1.84 13.83
CA GLU A 201 2.09 -2.56 13.58
C GLU A 201 1.30 -2.80 14.86
N LEU A 202 1.97 -3.20 15.95
CA LEU A 202 1.34 -3.35 17.27
C LEU A 202 0.74 -2.03 17.78
N SER A 203 1.48 -0.93 17.64
CA SER A 203 0.98 0.40 18.03
C SER A 203 -0.27 0.80 17.23
N LYS A 204 -0.32 0.46 15.94
CA LYS A 204 -1.51 0.71 15.09
C LYS A 204 -2.70 -0.18 15.51
N MET A 205 -2.45 -1.42 15.91
CA MET A 205 -3.50 -2.31 16.46
C MET A 205 -4.07 -1.75 17.75
N LEU A 206 -3.20 -1.32 18.68
CA LEU A 206 -3.60 -0.75 19.97
C LEU A 206 -4.42 0.55 19.84
N LYS A 207 -4.14 1.34 18.82
CA LYS A 207 -4.89 2.57 18.53
C LYS A 207 -6.21 2.34 17.80
N GLY A 208 -6.45 1.13 17.31
CA GLY A 208 -7.68 0.77 16.60
C GLY A 208 -8.87 0.56 17.55
N ASN A 209 -10.08 0.87 17.07
CA ASN A 209 -11.31 0.76 17.87
C ASN A 209 -11.69 -0.69 18.26
N ASN A 210 -11.08 -1.70 17.60
CA ASN A 210 -11.36 -3.12 17.78
C ASN A 210 -10.15 -3.91 18.29
N PHE A 211 -9.39 -3.34 19.22
CA PHE A 211 -8.16 -3.97 19.77
C PHE A 211 -8.41 -5.40 20.29
N VAL A 212 -9.56 -5.65 20.93
CA VAL A 212 -9.90 -6.97 21.49
C VAL A 212 -9.87 -8.08 20.44
N ASN A 213 -10.28 -7.77 19.21
CA ASN A 213 -10.27 -8.74 18.11
C ASN A 213 -8.85 -9.06 17.61
N SER A 214 -7.87 -8.16 17.82
CA SER A 214 -6.47 -8.41 17.44
C SER A 214 -5.75 -9.40 18.36
N SER A 215 -6.23 -9.60 19.57
CA SER A 215 -5.62 -10.51 20.57
C SER A 215 -6.13 -11.95 20.46
N VAL A 216 -7.08 -12.23 19.57
CA VAL A 216 -7.64 -13.57 19.35
C VAL A 216 -6.85 -14.37 18.31
N TYR A 217 -6.02 -13.69 17.49
CA TYR A 217 -5.14 -14.28 16.48
C TYR A 217 -3.66 -14.24 17.00
#